data_c4dc84426b90e8346663e8b592b39398
#
_entry.id   c4dc84426b90e8346663e8b592b39398
#
_cell.length_a   1.000
_cell.length_b   1.000
_cell.length_c   1.000
_cell.angle_alpha   90.00
_cell.angle_beta   90.00
_cell.angle_gamma   90.00
#
_symmetry.space_group_name_H-M   'P 1'
#
loop_
_entity.id
_entity.type
_entity.pdbx_description
1 polymer ?
#
loop_
_entity_poly.entity_id
_entity_poly.type
_entity_poly.pdbx_seq_one_letter_code
_entity_poly.pdbx_strand_id
1 'polypeptide(L)'
;MIKVGFIGSVSKEWMGGLNYFKNLLFAINSIEKKELEVFVFVGKKIDIETKIMFQEYATVIEDSVFDRKSIKWFLSKIERKIFKTNILLENILKKHNIQILSHASITNLKTIKTINWIPDFQHIHLPQMFSEKEIQNRNNNFLKLIRDSDLIVLSSFDALKDMKKFVPNYEDKARVLQFVSQPNNRYFELDEHDKSLLLQKYKIKDDFFYIPNQFWKHKNHMMIFEAINELKKDGVEINIVCTGYLGDYRNKTYIDDIRKVVKLNNLEDNIKLLGLVDYEDVFALIKFSKAVINPSLFEGWSSTVEECKSVGKNMILSDLDVHKEQYPNAVFFKRDSIKSLKEVLKSYKIENESNVEPLEARTKKFANIYSSICKEALTR
;
A
#
# COMPACT_ATOMS: atom_id res chain seq x y z
N MET A 1 17.73 -14.56 -19.07
CA MET A 1 16.97 -13.72 -18.11
C MET A 1 16.07 -12.76 -18.87
N ILE A 2 14.83 -12.60 -18.42
CA ILE A 2 13.87 -11.64 -19.00
C ILE A 2 14.21 -10.25 -18.47
N LYS A 3 14.36 -9.25 -19.35
CA LYS A 3 14.64 -7.87 -18.97
C LYS A 3 13.34 -7.12 -18.75
N VAL A 4 13.11 -6.72 -17.50
CA VAL A 4 11.90 -6.02 -17.07
C VAL A 4 12.23 -4.59 -16.67
N GLY A 5 11.54 -3.63 -17.28
CA GLY A 5 11.66 -2.20 -16.96
C GLY A 5 10.52 -1.73 -16.06
N PHE A 6 10.83 -0.89 -15.09
CA PHE A 6 9.90 -0.12 -14.27
C PHE A 6 10.15 1.37 -14.46
N ILE A 7 9.13 2.21 -14.26
CA ILE A 7 9.31 3.66 -14.21
C ILE A 7 9.26 4.09 -12.75
N GLY A 8 10.39 4.55 -12.23
CA GLY A 8 10.57 4.95 -10.84
C GLY A 8 10.05 6.36 -10.50
N SER A 9 9.06 6.87 -11.26
CA SER A 9 8.42 8.17 -10.99
C SER A 9 7.35 8.06 -9.90
N VAL A 10 7.74 7.57 -8.72
CA VAL A 10 6.82 7.44 -7.57
C VAL A 10 6.88 8.72 -6.76
N SER A 11 5.72 9.34 -6.48
CA SER A 11 5.65 10.52 -5.60
C SER A 11 6.00 10.12 -4.17
N LYS A 12 6.85 10.92 -3.50
CA LYS A 12 7.11 10.77 -2.05
C LYS A 12 5.84 10.87 -1.19
N GLU A 13 4.81 11.52 -1.71
CA GLU A 13 3.51 11.62 -1.04
C GLU A 13 2.74 10.29 -1.04
N TRP A 14 3.09 9.37 -1.96
CA TRP A 14 2.49 8.04 -2.05
C TRP A 14 3.44 6.95 -1.52
N MET A 15 3.72 7.01 -0.21
CA MET A 15 4.62 6.07 0.48
C MET A 15 4.23 4.60 0.27
N GLY A 16 2.93 4.28 0.24
CA GLY A 16 2.46 2.92 -0.03
C GLY A 16 2.92 2.37 -1.38
N GLY A 17 2.93 3.20 -2.43
CA GLY A 17 3.44 2.82 -3.74
C GLY A 17 4.95 2.62 -3.76
N LEU A 18 5.70 3.50 -3.10
CA LEU A 18 7.15 3.37 -3.01
C LEU A 18 7.55 2.09 -2.26
N ASN A 19 6.89 1.81 -1.13
CA ASN A 19 7.11 0.58 -0.36
C ASN A 19 6.73 -0.67 -1.15
N TYR A 20 5.65 -0.62 -1.95
CA TYR A 20 5.28 -1.71 -2.84
C TYR A 20 6.41 -2.02 -3.84
N PHE A 21 6.96 -1.01 -4.53
CA PHE A 21 8.08 -1.21 -5.46
C PHE A 21 9.32 -1.76 -4.75
N LYS A 22 9.70 -1.19 -3.61
CA LYS A 22 10.82 -1.69 -2.79
C LYS A 22 10.64 -3.18 -2.47
N ASN A 23 9.48 -3.56 -1.98
CA ASN A 23 9.19 -4.94 -1.60
C ASN A 23 9.18 -5.90 -2.81
N LEU A 24 8.65 -5.47 -3.97
CA LEU A 24 8.67 -6.28 -5.19
C LEU A 24 10.11 -6.48 -5.68
N LEU A 25 10.90 -5.42 -5.73
CA LEU A 25 12.30 -5.49 -6.18
C LEU A 25 13.15 -6.34 -5.22
N PHE A 26 12.96 -6.19 -3.90
CA PHE A 26 13.58 -7.05 -2.90
C PHE A 26 13.22 -8.52 -3.14
N ALA A 27 11.93 -8.83 -3.29
CA ALA A 27 11.48 -10.20 -3.48
C ALA A 27 12.08 -10.84 -4.76
N ILE A 28 12.11 -10.12 -5.88
CA ILE A 28 12.73 -10.59 -7.12
C ILE A 28 14.23 -10.91 -6.91
N ASN A 29 14.93 -10.12 -6.10
CA ASN A 29 16.35 -10.30 -5.84
C ASN A 29 16.65 -11.37 -4.77
N SER A 30 15.67 -11.77 -3.95
CA SER A 30 15.84 -12.76 -2.88
C SER A 30 15.80 -14.21 -3.37
N ILE A 31 15.34 -14.48 -4.59
CA ILE A 31 15.30 -15.84 -5.14
C ILE A 31 16.65 -16.24 -5.73
N GLU A 32 17.10 -17.46 -5.41
CA GLU A 32 18.40 -18.01 -5.86
C GLU A 32 18.53 -18.07 -7.38
N LYS A 33 17.49 -18.58 -8.06
CA LYS A 33 17.47 -18.69 -9.52
C LYS A 33 16.95 -17.39 -10.12
N LYS A 34 17.84 -16.49 -10.50
CA LYS A 34 17.49 -15.22 -11.15
C LYS A 34 16.99 -15.46 -12.56
N GLU A 35 15.68 -15.31 -12.77
CA GLU A 35 15.04 -15.39 -14.07
C GLU A 35 14.78 -14.03 -14.71
N LEU A 36 14.75 -12.98 -13.88
CA LEU A 36 14.49 -11.61 -14.27
C LEU A 36 15.74 -10.73 -14.06
N GLU A 37 15.99 -9.83 -14.97
CA GLU A 37 16.94 -8.72 -14.86
C GLU A 37 16.15 -7.42 -14.81
N VAL A 38 16.27 -6.67 -13.71
CA VAL A 38 15.40 -5.53 -13.42
C VAL A 38 16.08 -4.22 -13.69
N PHE A 39 15.37 -3.34 -14.41
CA PHE A 39 15.77 -1.97 -14.72
C PHE A 39 14.74 -0.99 -14.18
N VAL A 40 15.19 0.08 -13.53
CA VAL A 40 14.31 1.18 -13.09
C VAL A 40 14.71 2.45 -13.83
N PHE A 41 13.78 2.98 -14.61
CA PHE A 41 13.96 4.21 -15.38
C PHE A 41 13.48 5.42 -14.57
N VAL A 42 14.34 6.40 -14.37
CA VAL A 42 14.09 7.57 -13.55
C VAL A 42 14.48 8.86 -14.25
N GLY A 43 13.95 9.98 -13.78
CA GLY A 43 14.39 11.30 -14.19
C GLY A 43 15.78 11.62 -13.64
N LYS A 44 16.52 12.49 -14.32
CA LYS A 44 17.83 13.00 -13.85
C LYS A 44 17.73 13.83 -12.57
N LYS A 45 16.50 14.31 -12.23
CA LYS A 45 16.20 15.10 -11.03
C LYS A 45 15.63 14.28 -9.89
N ILE A 46 15.72 12.95 -9.96
CA ILE A 46 15.31 12.09 -8.86
C ILE A 46 16.09 12.43 -7.59
N ASP A 47 15.45 12.38 -6.44
CA ASP A 47 16.14 12.54 -5.18
C ASP A 47 17.10 11.37 -4.92
N ILE A 48 18.21 11.68 -4.23
CA ILE A 48 19.30 10.73 -4.04
C ILE A 48 18.89 9.51 -3.22
N GLU A 49 18.04 9.66 -2.21
CA GLU A 49 17.59 8.58 -1.34
C GLU A 49 16.77 7.55 -2.11
N THR A 50 15.79 8.02 -2.91
CA THR A 50 14.98 7.16 -3.78
C THR A 50 15.84 6.48 -4.85
N LYS A 51 16.85 7.17 -5.39
CA LYS A 51 17.78 6.58 -6.36
C LYS A 51 18.60 5.45 -5.73
N ILE A 52 19.21 5.70 -4.55
CA ILE A 52 19.98 4.69 -3.82
C ILE A 52 19.12 3.47 -3.50
N MET A 53 17.89 3.68 -3.01
CA MET A 53 16.95 2.59 -2.74
C MET A 53 16.69 1.72 -3.99
N PHE A 54 16.53 2.31 -5.17
CA PHE A 54 16.38 1.52 -6.40
C PHE A 54 17.67 0.82 -6.82
N GLN A 55 18.83 1.47 -6.64
CA GLN A 55 20.15 0.91 -6.99
C GLN A 55 20.50 -0.34 -6.15
N GLU A 56 19.93 -0.48 -4.96
CA GLU A 56 20.10 -1.67 -4.12
C GLU A 56 19.56 -2.95 -4.80
N TYR A 57 18.51 -2.82 -5.63
CA TYR A 57 17.80 -3.97 -6.20
C TYR A 57 17.76 -4.03 -7.73
N ALA A 58 18.13 -2.97 -8.42
CA ALA A 58 17.94 -2.86 -9.86
C ALA A 58 19.01 -2.01 -10.55
N THR A 59 19.18 -2.20 -11.86
CA THR A 59 19.96 -1.27 -12.69
C THR A 59 19.14 0.00 -12.92
N VAL A 60 19.63 1.14 -12.40
CA VAL A 60 18.93 2.44 -12.52
C VAL A 60 19.43 3.17 -13.77
N ILE A 61 18.49 3.57 -14.63
CA ILE A 61 18.74 4.32 -15.87
C ILE A 61 18.12 5.71 -15.77
N GLU A 62 18.93 6.73 -15.92
CA GLU A 62 18.51 8.12 -15.87
C GLU A 62 18.27 8.70 -17.28
N ASP A 63 17.06 9.19 -17.55
CA ASP A 63 16.78 9.98 -18.77
C ASP A 63 15.82 11.13 -18.48
N SER A 64 16.08 12.27 -19.10
CA SER A 64 15.26 13.48 -18.92
C SER A 64 13.82 13.36 -19.47
N VAL A 65 13.49 12.30 -20.21
CA VAL A 65 12.11 12.02 -20.62
C VAL A 65 11.21 11.79 -19.40
N PHE A 66 11.77 11.31 -18.28
CA PHE A 66 11.06 11.08 -17.02
C PHE A 66 11.05 12.32 -16.11
N ASP A 67 11.79 13.38 -16.45
CA ASP A 67 11.77 14.65 -15.72
C ASP A 67 10.57 15.50 -16.18
N ARG A 68 9.61 15.71 -15.29
CA ARG A 68 8.48 16.59 -15.56
C ARG A 68 8.97 17.99 -15.98
N LYS A 69 8.42 18.54 -17.07
CA LYS A 69 8.77 19.83 -17.69
C LYS A 69 10.10 19.85 -18.44
N SER A 70 10.79 18.72 -18.68
CA SER A 70 11.90 18.68 -19.61
C SER A 70 11.41 18.73 -21.08
N ILE A 71 12.29 19.11 -22.01
CA ILE A 71 11.97 19.12 -23.46
C ILE A 71 11.55 17.73 -23.93
N LYS A 72 12.31 16.68 -23.58
CA LYS A 72 11.98 15.30 -23.93
C LYS A 72 10.61 14.86 -23.35
N TRP A 73 10.29 15.27 -22.15
CA TRP A 73 9.00 14.98 -21.53
C TRP A 73 7.84 15.67 -22.28
N PHE A 74 8.02 16.93 -22.72
CA PHE A 74 7.05 17.62 -23.56
C PHE A 74 6.86 16.93 -24.91
N LEU A 75 7.94 16.56 -25.58
CA LEU A 75 7.89 15.82 -26.83
C LEU A 75 7.17 14.49 -26.68
N SER A 76 7.47 13.71 -25.62
CA SER A 76 6.74 12.48 -25.29
C SER A 76 5.26 12.69 -25.01
N LYS A 77 4.87 13.82 -24.38
CA LYS A 77 3.45 14.16 -24.19
C LYS A 77 2.75 14.50 -25.50
N ILE A 78 3.39 15.29 -26.38
CA ILE A 78 2.86 15.64 -27.71
C ILE A 78 2.66 14.38 -28.52
N GLU A 79 3.68 13.51 -28.56
CA GLU A 79 3.64 12.23 -29.24
C GLU A 79 2.43 11.39 -28.79
N ARG A 80 2.26 11.20 -27.49
CA ARG A 80 1.13 10.44 -26.92
C ARG A 80 -0.23 11.07 -27.22
N LYS A 81 -0.32 12.38 -27.18
CA LYS A 81 -1.59 13.10 -27.38
C LYS A 81 -2.02 13.14 -28.86
N ILE A 82 -1.08 13.41 -29.76
CA ILE A 82 -1.37 13.62 -31.20
C ILE A 82 -1.29 12.28 -31.94
N PHE A 83 -0.19 11.57 -31.81
CA PHE A 83 0.08 10.36 -32.59
C PHE A 83 -0.36 9.08 -31.90
N LYS A 84 -0.80 9.17 -30.61
CA LYS A 84 -1.19 8.01 -29.76
C LYS A 84 -0.11 6.92 -29.72
N THR A 85 1.16 7.30 -29.84
CA THR A 85 2.33 6.41 -29.80
C THR A 85 3.23 6.73 -28.61
N ASN A 86 4.21 5.89 -28.33
CA ASN A 86 5.25 6.07 -27.31
C ASN A 86 6.64 5.76 -27.89
N ILE A 87 6.92 6.20 -29.13
CA ILE A 87 8.15 5.84 -29.87
C ILE A 87 9.39 6.31 -29.11
N LEU A 88 9.36 7.54 -28.57
CA LEU A 88 10.49 8.07 -27.80
C LEU A 88 10.82 7.20 -26.59
N LEU A 89 9.81 6.81 -25.83
CA LEU A 89 9.96 5.90 -24.68
C LEU A 89 10.42 4.52 -25.13
N GLU A 90 9.78 3.99 -26.16
CA GLU A 90 10.07 2.64 -26.69
C GLU A 90 11.53 2.55 -27.17
N ASN A 91 12.07 3.58 -27.81
CA ASN A 91 13.47 3.64 -28.23
C ASN A 91 14.44 3.62 -27.03
N ILE A 92 14.09 4.32 -25.93
CA ILE A 92 14.90 4.28 -24.71
C ILE A 92 14.89 2.86 -24.12
N LEU A 93 13.74 2.22 -24.03
CA LEU A 93 13.61 0.86 -23.51
C LEU A 93 14.33 -0.17 -24.38
N LYS A 94 14.24 -0.06 -25.71
CA LYS A 94 14.94 -0.91 -26.67
C LYS A 94 16.46 -0.81 -26.55
N LYS A 95 16.99 0.36 -26.31
CA LYS A 95 18.45 0.58 -26.09
C LYS A 95 18.99 -0.30 -24.96
N HIS A 96 18.16 -0.64 -23.97
CA HIS A 96 18.50 -1.52 -22.86
C HIS A 96 17.99 -2.95 -23.04
N ASN A 97 17.46 -3.29 -24.22
CA ASN A 97 16.86 -4.59 -24.53
C ASN A 97 15.71 -4.99 -23.59
N ILE A 98 14.92 -4.02 -23.13
CA ILE A 98 13.76 -4.29 -22.29
C ILE A 98 12.69 -5.04 -23.07
N GLN A 99 12.23 -6.16 -22.54
CA GLN A 99 11.20 -7.00 -23.14
C GLN A 99 9.81 -6.72 -22.56
N ILE A 100 9.76 -6.33 -21.29
CA ILE A 100 8.52 -6.03 -20.55
C ILE A 100 8.66 -4.67 -19.85
N LEU A 101 7.66 -3.80 -20.01
CA LEU A 101 7.47 -2.61 -19.19
C LEU A 101 6.37 -2.91 -18.18
N SER A 102 6.72 -2.85 -16.87
CA SER A 102 5.83 -3.24 -15.79
C SER A 102 5.43 -2.05 -14.91
N HIS A 103 4.19 -2.03 -14.43
CA HIS A 103 3.64 -1.07 -13.43
C HIS A 103 3.72 0.41 -13.86
N ALA A 104 3.83 0.69 -15.14
CA ALA A 104 4.10 2.04 -15.64
C ALA A 104 2.84 2.85 -16.00
N SER A 105 1.66 2.23 -15.95
CA SER A 105 0.40 2.80 -16.47
C SER A 105 0.53 3.30 -17.93
N ILE A 106 1.38 2.63 -18.69
CA ILE A 106 1.66 2.93 -20.10
C ILE A 106 1.21 1.74 -20.95
N THR A 107 0.64 2.06 -22.09
CA THR A 107 0.15 1.13 -23.10
C THR A 107 0.60 1.58 -24.50
N ASN A 108 0.28 0.84 -25.54
CA ASN A 108 0.58 1.17 -26.93
C ASN A 108 2.08 1.20 -27.24
N LEU A 109 2.83 0.23 -26.70
CA LEU A 109 4.18 -0.11 -27.12
C LEU A 109 4.08 -1.19 -28.20
N LYS A 110 4.86 -1.05 -29.29
CA LYS A 110 4.73 -1.95 -30.44
C LYS A 110 5.48 -3.29 -30.27
N THR A 111 6.59 -3.25 -29.56
CA THR A 111 7.52 -4.40 -29.46
C THR A 111 7.86 -4.78 -28.03
N ILE A 112 7.35 -4.06 -27.05
CA ILE A 112 7.60 -4.29 -25.63
C ILE A 112 6.27 -4.64 -24.98
N LYS A 113 6.23 -5.77 -24.30
CA LYS A 113 5.05 -6.23 -23.56
C LYS A 113 4.77 -5.35 -22.35
N THR A 114 3.51 -5.24 -21.98
CA THR A 114 3.07 -4.36 -20.89
C THR A 114 2.34 -5.15 -19.79
N ILE A 115 2.82 -5.03 -18.55
CA ILE A 115 2.16 -5.52 -17.37
C ILE A 115 1.79 -4.31 -16.53
N ASN A 116 0.51 -3.96 -16.46
CA ASN A 116 0.09 -2.80 -15.68
C ASN A 116 -0.63 -3.21 -14.39
N TRP A 117 -0.47 -2.38 -13.37
CA TRP A 117 -1.02 -2.63 -12.04
C TRP A 117 -2.22 -1.73 -11.77
N ILE A 118 -3.31 -2.33 -11.30
CA ILE A 118 -4.47 -1.63 -10.74
C ILE A 118 -4.56 -2.03 -9.27
N PRO A 119 -4.21 -1.14 -8.34
CA PRO A 119 -4.13 -1.48 -6.93
C PRO A 119 -5.49 -1.78 -6.31
N ASP A 120 -6.53 -1.09 -6.74
CA ASP A 120 -7.88 -1.18 -6.17
C ASP A 120 -8.97 -0.55 -7.07
N PHE A 121 -10.23 -0.78 -6.67
CA PHE A 121 -11.42 -0.18 -7.25
C PHE A 121 -12.18 0.68 -6.24
N GLN A 122 -11.49 1.37 -5.34
CA GLN A 122 -12.10 2.16 -4.24
C GLN A 122 -13.22 3.09 -4.69
N HIS A 123 -13.10 3.73 -5.87
CA HIS A 123 -14.10 4.65 -6.39
C HIS A 123 -15.44 4.00 -6.76
N ILE A 124 -15.48 2.67 -6.90
CA ILE A 124 -16.70 1.90 -7.12
C ILE A 124 -17.38 1.60 -5.78
N HIS A 125 -16.60 1.25 -4.74
CA HIS A 125 -17.12 0.90 -3.41
C HIS A 125 -17.50 2.12 -2.58
N LEU A 126 -16.75 3.21 -2.72
CA LEU A 126 -16.93 4.45 -1.95
C LEU A 126 -17.11 5.66 -2.87
N PRO A 127 -18.09 5.67 -3.80
CA PRO A 127 -18.25 6.74 -4.77
C PRO A 127 -18.46 8.11 -4.14
N GLN A 128 -19.07 8.16 -2.94
CA GLN A 128 -19.29 9.39 -2.18
C GLN A 128 -18.00 10.08 -1.72
N MET A 129 -16.84 9.44 -1.84
CA MET A 129 -15.51 10.00 -1.51
C MET A 129 -14.79 10.59 -2.73
N PHE A 130 -15.44 10.60 -3.88
CA PHE A 130 -14.88 11.08 -5.13
C PHE A 130 -15.87 12.01 -5.85
N SER A 131 -15.37 12.99 -6.57
CA SER A 131 -16.22 13.77 -7.48
C SER A 131 -16.61 12.90 -8.69
N GLU A 132 -17.75 13.19 -9.31
CA GLU A 132 -18.19 12.50 -10.53
C GLU A 132 -17.12 12.50 -11.63
N LYS A 133 -16.41 13.63 -11.79
CA LYS A 133 -15.31 13.78 -12.74
C LYS A 133 -14.15 12.83 -12.43
N GLU A 134 -13.82 12.65 -11.16
CA GLU A 134 -12.76 11.69 -10.74
C GLU A 134 -13.19 10.26 -11.00
N ILE A 135 -14.45 9.91 -10.72
CA ILE A 135 -15.01 8.57 -11.01
C ILE A 135 -14.92 8.28 -12.50
N GLN A 136 -15.41 9.21 -13.34
CA GLN A 136 -15.36 9.05 -14.79
C GLN A 136 -13.93 8.95 -15.32
N ASN A 137 -13.01 9.76 -14.81
CA ASN A 137 -11.59 9.69 -15.20
C ASN A 137 -10.94 8.35 -14.80
N ARG A 138 -11.23 7.85 -13.59
CA ARG A 138 -10.73 6.55 -13.14
C ARG A 138 -11.29 5.42 -14.00
N ASN A 139 -12.60 5.42 -14.24
CA ASN A 139 -13.24 4.42 -15.10
C ASN A 139 -12.61 4.39 -16.49
N ASN A 140 -12.49 5.54 -17.14
CA ASN A 140 -11.92 5.65 -18.49
C ASN A 140 -10.45 5.20 -18.52
N ASN A 141 -9.67 5.59 -17.52
CA ASN A 141 -8.26 5.19 -17.41
C ASN A 141 -8.12 3.68 -17.19
N PHE A 142 -8.93 3.09 -16.30
CA PHE A 142 -8.89 1.65 -16.03
C PHE A 142 -9.35 0.85 -17.23
N LEU A 143 -10.45 1.24 -17.87
CA LEU A 143 -10.92 0.62 -19.13
C LEU A 143 -9.82 0.63 -20.19
N LYS A 144 -9.19 1.79 -20.41
CA LYS A 144 -8.08 1.90 -21.35
C LYS A 144 -6.91 1.00 -20.95
N LEU A 145 -6.51 1.04 -19.68
CA LEU A 145 -5.37 0.27 -19.19
C LEU A 145 -5.61 -1.24 -19.36
N ILE A 146 -6.80 -1.71 -18.99
CA ILE A 146 -7.18 -3.12 -19.09
C ILE A 146 -7.23 -3.57 -20.57
N ARG A 147 -7.86 -2.76 -21.41
CA ARG A 147 -7.99 -3.09 -22.85
C ARG A 147 -6.64 -3.17 -23.56
N ASP A 148 -5.77 -2.18 -23.29
CA ASP A 148 -4.57 -1.94 -24.10
C ASP A 148 -3.30 -2.56 -23.49
N SER A 149 -3.34 -3.20 -22.32
CA SER A 149 -2.22 -3.94 -21.72
C SER A 149 -2.23 -5.40 -22.15
N ASP A 150 -1.06 -6.04 -22.13
CA ASP A 150 -0.95 -7.50 -22.32
C ASP A 150 -1.47 -8.24 -21.08
N LEU A 151 -1.06 -7.81 -19.88
CA LEU A 151 -1.57 -8.31 -18.60
C LEU A 151 -1.86 -7.18 -17.61
N ILE A 152 -2.80 -7.46 -16.70
CA ILE A 152 -3.14 -6.60 -15.55
C ILE A 152 -2.84 -7.35 -14.27
N VAL A 153 -2.07 -6.72 -13.39
CA VAL A 153 -1.81 -7.18 -12.04
C VAL A 153 -2.78 -6.51 -11.08
N LEU A 154 -3.37 -7.29 -10.19
CA LEU A 154 -4.28 -6.87 -9.12
C LEU A 154 -3.71 -7.28 -7.78
N SER A 155 -3.95 -6.48 -6.74
CA SER A 155 -3.35 -6.70 -5.42
C SER A 155 -4.00 -7.82 -4.61
N SER A 156 -5.25 -8.22 -4.94
CA SER A 156 -6.04 -9.21 -4.19
C SER A 156 -7.03 -9.96 -5.08
N PHE A 157 -7.54 -11.09 -4.59
CA PHE A 157 -8.67 -11.77 -5.22
C PHE A 157 -9.96 -10.96 -5.10
N ASP A 158 -10.08 -10.12 -4.07
CA ASP A 158 -11.18 -9.18 -3.93
C ASP A 158 -11.16 -8.13 -5.05
N ALA A 159 -9.99 -7.55 -5.36
CA ALA A 159 -9.82 -6.66 -6.52
C ALA A 159 -10.06 -7.39 -7.87
N LEU A 160 -9.79 -8.69 -7.94
CA LEU A 160 -10.11 -9.50 -9.12
C LEU A 160 -11.62 -9.64 -9.31
N LYS A 161 -12.39 -9.83 -8.24
CA LYS A 161 -13.87 -9.83 -8.30
C LYS A 161 -14.40 -8.49 -8.80
N ASP A 162 -13.80 -7.38 -8.38
CA ASP A 162 -14.16 -6.05 -8.84
C ASP A 162 -13.87 -5.87 -10.33
N MET A 163 -12.69 -6.27 -10.80
CA MET A 163 -12.34 -6.19 -12.21
C MET A 163 -13.28 -7.01 -13.08
N LYS A 164 -13.65 -8.24 -12.65
CA LYS A 164 -14.60 -9.09 -13.37
C LYS A 164 -15.98 -8.43 -13.52
N LYS A 165 -16.45 -7.71 -12.49
CA LYS A 165 -17.70 -6.95 -12.56
C LYS A 165 -17.56 -5.71 -13.44
N PHE A 166 -16.41 -5.04 -13.38
CA PHE A 166 -16.15 -3.81 -14.10
C PHE A 166 -15.98 -4.05 -15.61
N VAL A 167 -15.26 -5.12 -16.01
CA VAL A 167 -15.00 -5.47 -17.43
C VAL A 167 -14.98 -7.00 -17.63
N PRO A 168 -16.14 -7.66 -17.70
CA PRO A 168 -16.21 -9.12 -17.77
C PRO A 168 -15.41 -9.75 -18.92
N ASN A 169 -15.27 -9.05 -20.05
CA ASN A 169 -14.65 -9.60 -21.27
C ASN A 169 -13.11 -9.60 -21.25
N TYR A 170 -12.47 -9.14 -20.17
CA TYR A 170 -11.01 -9.03 -20.07
C TYR A 170 -10.43 -9.80 -18.86
N GLU A 171 -11.20 -10.74 -18.32
CA GLU A 171 -10.77 -11.54 -17.16
C GLU A 171 -9.49 -12.33 -17.43
N ASP A 172 -9.29 -12.81 -18.65
CA ASP A 172 -8.11 -13.56 -19.09
C ASP A 172 -6.80 -12.79 -18.92
N LYS A 173 -6.84 -11.46 -18.91
CA LYS A 173 -5.68 -10.59 -18.70
C LYS A 173 -5.32 -10.38 -17.24
N ALA A 174 -6.20 -10.69 -16.28
CA ALA A 174 -6.00 -10.41 -14.87
C ALA A 174 -5.13 -11.46 -14.19
N ARG A 175 -4.18 -10.99 -13.36
CA ARG A 175 -3.37 -11.83 -12.48
C ARG A 175 -3.31 -11.21 -11.09
N VAL A 176 -3.48 -12.03 -10.07
CA VAL A 176 -3.38 -11.59 -8.68
C VAL A 176 -1.94 -11.70 -8.22
N LEU A 177 -1.44 -10.61 -7.64
CA LEU A 177 -0.11 -10.53 -7.09
C LEU A 177 -0.18 -9.87 -5.71
N GLN A 178 -0.38 -10.69 -4.68
CA GLN A 178 -0.42 -10.28 -3.27
C GLN A 178 0.99 -9.94 -2.81
N PHE A 179 1.24 -8.66 -2.51
CA PHE A 179 2.58 -8.25 -2.10
C PHE A 179 2.87 -8.58 -0.64
N VAL A 180 4.14 -8.67 -0.31
CA VAL A 180 4.66 -8.95 1.02
C VAL A 180 5.55 -7.79 1.45
N SER A 181 5.30 -7.23 2.64
CA SER A 181 6.15 -6.20 3.23
C SER A 181 7.33 -6.80 3.97
N GLN A 182 8.51 -6.22 3.80
CA GLN A 182 9.68 -6.56 4.58
C GLN A 182 9.72 -5.69 5.85
N PRO A 183 9.91 -6.28 7.03
CA PRO A 183 10.03 -5.51 8.27
C PRO A 183 11.38 -4.78 8.32
N ASN A 184 11.44 -3.74 9.16
CA ASN A 184 12.72 -3.19 9.56
C ASN A 184 13.43 -4.19 10.50
N ASN A 185 14.69 -4.50 10.24
CA ASN A 185 15.48 -5.45 11.03
C ASN A 185 15.55 -5.06 12.52
N ARG A 186 15.60 -3.76 12.82
CA ARG A 186 15.58 -3.26 14.20
C ARG A 186 14.37 -3.74 15.00
N TYR A 187 13.23 -4.08 14.37
CA TYR A 187 12.07 -4.63 15.07
C TYR A 187 12.44 -5.82 15.98
N PHE A 188 13.32 -6.70 15.50
CA PHE A 188 13.70 -7.91 16.23
C PHE A 188 14.69 -7.64 17.36
N GLU A 189 15.39 -6.51 17.31
CA GLU A 189 16.41 -6.08 18.29
C GLU A 189 15.83 -5.23 19.42
N LEU A 190 14.63 -4.65 19.25
CA LEU A 190 13.98 -3.80 20.25
C LEU A 190 13.75 -4.56 21.57
N ASP A 191 14.01 -3.91 22.70
CA ASP A 191 13.86 -4.46 24.06
C ASP A 191 12.98 -3.56 24.96
N GLU A 192 12.89 -3.89 26.27
CA GLU A 192 12.10 -3.11 27.23
C GLU A 192 12.70 -1.72 27.52
N HIS A 193 14.01 -1.53 27.28
CA HIS A 193 14.62 -0.20 27.37
C HIS A 193 14.14 0.69 26.23
N ASP A 194 14.14 0.17 24.98
CA ASP A 194 13.58 0.86 23.80
C ASP A 194 12.10 1.21 24.01
N LYS A 195 11.32 0.30 24.62
CA LYS A 195 9.94 0.56 25.01
C LYS A 195 9.83 1.78 25.92
N SER A 196 10.64 1.80 26.99
CA SER A 196 10.62 2.90 27.95
C SER A 196 10.96 4.24 27.29
N LEU A 197 11.96 4.26 26.42
CA LEU A 197 12.33 5.46 25.65
C LEU A 197 11.21 5.90 24.70
N LEU A 198 10.56 4.97 24.02
CA LEU A 198 9.44 5.25 23.11
C LEU A 198 8.25 5.88 23.88
N LEU A 199 7.87 5.26 25.01
CA LEU A 199 6.78 5.76 25.86
C LEU A 199 7.07 7.18 26.36
N GLN A 200 8.32 7.44 26.78
CA GLN A 200 8.76 8.77 27.22
C GLN A 200 8.78 9.78 26.06
N LYS A 201 9.36 9.41 24.90
CA LYS A 201 9.46 10.26 23.70
C LYS A 201 8.10 10.80 23.28
N TYR A 202 7.09 9.95 23.23
CA TYR A 202 5.76 10.31 22.76
C TYR A 202 4.74 10.59 23.87
N LYS A 203 5.15 10.51 25.15
CA LYS A 203 4.28 10.71 26.34
C LYS A 203 3.01 9.87 26.25
N ILE A 204 3.18 8.59 25.90
CA ILE A 204 2.11 7.61 25.80
C ILE A 204 2.13 6.68 27.01
N LYS A 205 0.95 6.22 27.41
CA LYS A 205 0.80 5.21 28.46
C LYS A 205 1.24 3.85 27.92
N ASP A 206 1.78 3.00 28.80
CA ASP A 206 1.87 1.58 28.50
C ASP A 206 0.46 0.99 28.32
N ASP A 207 0.34 -0.20 27.71
CA ASP A 207 -0.96 -0.84 27.45
C ASP A 207 -1.84 -0.02 26.46
N PHE A 208 -1.40 0.08 25.22
CA PHE A 208 -2.09 0.80 24.15
C PHE A 208 -2.35 -0.07 22.90
N PHE A 209 -3.40 0.25 22.16
CA PHE A 209 -3.60 -0.22 20.79
C PHE A 209 -3.02 0.81 19.80
N TYR A 210 -2.61 0.36 18.63
CA TYR A 210 -1.94 1.20 17.66
C TYR A 210 -2.67 1.26 16.31
N ILE A 211 -2.74 2.44 15.70
CA ILE A 211 -3.35 2.69 14.38
C ILE A 211 -2.33 3.43 13.50
N PRO A 212 -1.52 2.73 12.68
CA PRO A 212 -0.53 3.33 11.77
C PRO A 212 -1.14 3.68 10.41
N ASN A 213 -2.23 4.43 10.38
CA ASN A 213 -2.92 4.79 9.16
C ASN A 213 -2.93 6.29 8.91
N GLN A 214 -2.74 6.71 7.65
CA GLN A 214 -2.97 8.11 7.28
C GLN A 214 -4.42 8.49 7.60
N PHE A 215 -4.63 9.76 7.98
CA PHE A 215 -5.95 10.25 8.41
C PHE A 215 -6.88 10.54 7.22
N TRP A 216 -7.05 9.55 6.35
CA TRP A 216 -8.03 9.59 5.29
C TRP A 216 -9.39 9.09 5.78
N LYS A 217 -10.47 9.72 5.33
CA LYS A 217 -11.83 9.39 5.82
C LYS A 217 -12.18 7.91 5.72
N HIS A 218 -11.74 7.22 4.66
CA HIS A 218 -11.98 5.78 4.51
C HIS A 218 -11.18 4.89 5.47
N LYS A 219 -10.15 5.42 6.15
CA LYS A 219 -9.44 4.72 7.23
C LYS A 219 -10.20 4.72 8.56
N ASN A 220 -11.31 5.43 8.63
CA ASN A 220 -12.35 5.30 9.64
C ASN A 220 -11.92 5.48 11.10
N HIS A 221 -10.97 6.37 11.36
CA HIS A 221 -10.51 6.69 12.74
C HIS A 221 -11.66 7.15 13.63
N MET A 222 -12.65 7.86 13.06
CA MET A 222 -13.78 8.40 13.82
C MET A 222 -14.53 7.31 14.58
N MET A 223 -14.79 6.15 13.93
CA MET A 223 -15.45 5.02 14.57
C MET A 223 -14.72 4.50 15.81
N ILE A 224 -13.37 4.49 15.77
CA ILE A 224 -12.56 4.10 16.93
C ILE A 224 -12.77 5.08 18.07
N PHE A 225 -12.74 6.38 17.78
CA PHE A 225 -12.84 7.43 18.82
C PHE A 225 -14.23 7.48 19.44
N GLU A 226 -15.27 7.24 18.65
CA GLU A 226 -16.64 7.05 19.15
C GLU A 226 -16.75 5.82 20.06
N ALA A 227 -16.14 4.69 19.66
CA ALA A 227 -16.10 3.50 20.48
C ALA A 227 -15.37 3.70 21.82
N ILE A 228 -14.22 4.42 21.80
CA ILE A 228 -13.47 4.78 23.03
C ILE A 228 -14.31 5.68 23.94
N ASN A 229 -15.01 6.67 23.37
CA ASN A 229 -15.89 7.53 24.15
C ASN A 229 -17.01 6.74 24.87
N GLU A 230 -17.64 5.79 24.18
CA GLU A 230 -18.64 4.94 24.77
C GLU A 230 -18.07 3.98 25.84
N LEU A 231 -16.90 3.39 25.59
CA LEU A 231 -16.20 2.54 26.56
C LEU A 231 -15.83 3.31 27.82
N LYS A 232 -15.36 4.56 27.70
CA LYS A 232 -15.03 5.44 28.83
C LYS A 232 -16.29 5.72 29.67
N LYS A 233 -17.43 5.98 29.06
CA LYS A 233 -18.72 6.14 29.77
C LYS A 233 -19.13 4.86 30.50
N ASP A 234 -18.78 3.69 29.97
CA ASP A 234 -18.98 2.39 30.61
C ASP A 234 -17.93 2.08 31.70
N GLY A 235 -17.03 3.01 32.02
CA GLY A 235 -15.95 2.84 33.01
C GLY A 235 -14.78 1.97 32.51
N VAL A 236 -14.65 1.77 31.20
CA VAL A 236 -13.56 0.99 30.60
C VAL A 236 -12.53 1.92 29.97
N GLU A 237 -11.31 1.89 30.47
CA GLU A 237 -10.18 2.69 29.98
C GLU A 237 -9.44 1.94 28.87
N ILE A 238 -9.37 2.53 27.67
CA ILE A 238 -8.60 2.05 26.52
C ILE A 238 -7.71 3.18 26.01
N ASN A 239 -6.45 2.87 25.72
CA ASN A 239 -5.50 3.81 25.15
C ASN A 239 -5.23 3.49 23.68
N ILE A 240 -5.27 4.53 22.84
CA ILE A 240 -5.02 4.45 21.39
C ILE A 240 -3.89 5.39 21.03
N VAL A 241 -2.94 4.89 20.27
CA VAL A 241 -1.89 5.69 19.62
C VAL A 241 -2.11 5.66 18.11
N CYS A 242 -2.13 6.84 17.49
CA CYS A 242 -2.32 6.95 16.04
C CYS A 242 -1.13 7.67 15.41
N THR A 243 -0.61 7.13 14.32
CA THR A 243 0.39 7.79 13.46
C THR A 243 -0.09 7.87 12.02
N GLY A 244 0.52 8.78 11.25
CA GLY A 244 0.23 8.99 9.84
C GLY A 244 0.04 10.47 9.52
N TYR A 245 0.05 10.79 8.24
CA TYR A 245 -0.17 12.16 7.80
C TYR A 245 -1.55 12.66 8.21
N LEU A 246 -1.58 13.79 8.93
CA LEU A 246 -2.79 14.40 9.48
C LEU A 246 -3.52 15.26 8.44
N GLY A 247 -3.87 14.67 7.31
CA GLY A 247 -4.60 15.37 6.27
C GLY A 247 -5.20 14.44 5.23
N ASP A 248 -6.35 14.85 4.70
CA ASP A 248 -7.00 14.20 3.56
C ASP A 248 -7.31 15.26 2.50
N TYR A 249 -6.65 15.18 1.33
CA TYR A 249 -6.84 16.14 0.25
C TYR A 249 -8.28 16.14 -0.30
N ARG A 250 -9.01 15.05 -0.11
CA ARG A 250 -10.42 14.88 -0.51
C ARG A 250 -11.39 15.39 0.56
N ASN A 251 -10.96 15.41 1.82
CA ASN A 251 -11.77 15.87 2.94
C ASN A 251 -10.93 16.69 3.92
N LYS A 252 -10.76 17.97 3.62
CA LYS A 252 -9.85 18.88 4.34
C LYS A 252 -10.24 19.13 5.78
N THR A 253 -11.51 18.96 6.15
CA THR A 253 -12.01 19.19 7.51
C THR A 253 -11.92 17.96 8.41
N TYR A 254 -11.64 16.77 7.85
CA TYR A 254 -11.72 15.51 8.58
C TYR A 254 -10.83 15.47 9.84
N ILE A 255 -9.62 16.01 9.77
CA ILE A 255 -8.74 16.06 10.93
C ILE A 255 -9.26 17.02 12.02
N ASP A 256 -9.89 18.12 11.62
CA ASP A 256 -10.46 19.07 12.57
C ASP A 256 -11.70 18.49 13.24
N ASP A 257 -12.52 17.73 12.51
CA ASP A 257 -13.65 16.97 13.05
C ASP A 257 -13.16 15.94 14.08
N ILE A 258 -12.09 15.21 13.79
CA ILE A 258 -11.43 14.28 14.71
C ILE A 258 -10.97 14.99 15.99
N ARG A 259 -10.20 16.08 15.87
CA ARG A 259 -9.71 16.85 17.02
C ARG A 259 -10.85 17.38 17.87
N LYS A 260 -11.93 17.83 17.23
CA LYS A 260 -13.13 18.30 17.91
C LYS A 260 -13.79 17.18 18.72
N VAL A 261 -13.93 15.98 18.16
CA VAL A 261 -14.50 14.82 18.88
C VAL A 261 -13.64 14.43 20.06
N VAL A 262 -12.31 14.36 19.90
CA VAL A 262 -11.36 14.06 20.99
C VAL A 262 -11.50 15.07 22.13
N LYS A 263 -11.53 16.37 21.81
CA LYS A 263 -11.62 17.46 22.81
C LYS A 263 -12.99 17.51 23.50
N LEU A 264 -14.09 17.44 22.76
CA LEU A 264 -15.45 17.53 23.31
C LEU A 264 -15.78 16.39 24.26
N ASN A 265 -15.14 15.23 24.07
CA ASN A 265 -15.37 14.04 24.90
C ASN A 265 -14.24 13.82 25.94
N ASN A 266 -13.33 14.77 26.12
CA ASN A 266 -12.19 14.70 27.03
C ASN A 266 -11.37 13.41 26.84
N LEU A 267 -11.03 13.06 25.58
CA LEU A 267 -10.33 11.83 25.24
C LEU A 267 -8.82 12.01 25.02
N GLU A 268 -8.26 13.19 25.32
CA GLU A 268 -6.84 13.52 25.09
C GLU A 268 -5.87 12.60 25.85
N ASP A 269 -6.30 12.07 26.97
CA ASP A 269 -5.52 11.09 27.76
C ASP A 269 -5.63 9.66 27.23
N ASN A 270 -6.68 9.37 26.47
CA ASN A 270 -6.93 8.05 25.90
C ASN A 270 -6.44 7.93 24.44
N ILE A 271 -6.37 9.05 23.70
CA ILE A 271 -6.07 9.06 22.27
C ILE A 271 -4.89 9.99 22.01
N LYS A 272 -3.79 9.44 21.50
CA LYS A 272 -2.60 10.21 21.10
C LYS A 272 -2.48 10.25 19.58
N LEU A 273 -2.57 11.47 19.02
CA LEU A 273 -2.42 11.75 17.59
C LEU A 273 -0.99 12.24 17.33
N LEU A 274 -0.07 11.34 16.98
CA LEU A 274 1.36 11.69 16.88
C LEU A 274 1.73 12.31 15.52
N GLY A 275 0.88 12.17 14.49
CA GLY A 275 1.23 12.60 13.15
C GLY A 275 2.25 11.67 12.50
N LEU A 276 3.11 12.23 11.63
CA LEU A 276 4.22 11.47 11.05
C LEU A 276 5.31 11.26 12.10
N VAL A 277 5.78 10.04 12.21
CA VAL A 277 6.90 9.61 13.05
C VAL A 277 7.95 8.93 12.19
N ASP A 278 9.16 8.76 12.73
CA ASP A 278 10.21 8.01 12.04
C ASP A 278 9.77 6.57 11.76
N TYR A 279 10.18 6.01 10.62
CA TYR A 279 9.75 4.67 10.20
C TYR A 279 10.16 3.57 11.19
N GLU A 280 11.28 3.75 11.88
CA GLU A 280 11.72 2.86 12.96
C GLU A 280 10.75 2.89 14.15
N ASP A 281 10.25 4.07 14.51
CA ASP A 281 9.27 4.21 15.59
C ASP A 281 7.92 3.60 15.23
N VAL A 282 7.55 3.55 13.94
CA VAL A 282 6.35 2.82 13.50
C VAL A 282 6.47 1.34 13.90
N PHE A 283 7.62 0.72 13.64
CA PHE A 283 7.84 -0.69 14.01
C PHE A 283 7.97 -0.88 15.53
N ALA A 284 8.53 0.09 16.26
CA ALA A 284 8.55 0.06 17.72
C ALA A 284 7.13 0.15 18.30
N LEU A 285 6.28 1.03 17.78
CA LEU A 285 4.86 1.12 18.16
C LEU A 285 4.09 -0.16 17.81
N ILE A 286 4.36 -0.78 16.65
CA ILE A 286 3.81 -2.10 16.31
C ILE A 286 4.23 -3.12 17.39
N LYS A 287 5.52 -3.21 17.71
CA LYS A 287 6.05 -4.20 18.66
C LYS A 287 5.42 -4.08 20.04
N PHE A 288 5.40 -2.88 20.59
CA PHE A 288 5.00 -2.65 21.98
C PHE A 288 3.50 -2.41 22.19
N SER A 289 2.71 -2.23 21.14
CA SER A 289 1.25 -2.18 21.27
C SER A 289 0.64 -3.51 21.68
N LYS A 290 -0.55 -3.54 22.25
CA LYS A 290 -1.37 -4.76 22.49
C LYS A 290 -1.71 -5.44 21.17
N ALA A 291 -2.24 -4.68 20.25
CA ALA A 291 -2.55 -5.08 18.87
C ALA A 291 -2.57 -3.83 17.98
N VAL A 292 -2.41 -4.07 16.68
CA VAL A 292 -2.64 -3.03 15.67
C VAL A 292 -4.07 -3.11 15.17
N ILE A 293 -4.74 -1.95 15.09
CA ILE A 293 -6.11 -1.85 14.59
C ILE A 293 -6.09 -1.25 13.18
N ASN A 294 -6.77 -1.90 12.24
CA ASN A 294 -7.06 -1.30 10.93
C ASN A 294 -8.58 -1.27 10.70
N PRO A 295 -9.23 -0.11 10.96
CA PRO A 295 -10.68 0.03 10.91
C PRO A 295 -11.22 0.43 9.53
N SER A 296 -10.43 0.28 8.48
CA SER A 296 -10.74 0.79 7.14
C SER A 296 -12.10 0.35 6.61
N LEU A 297 -12.75 1.24 5.88
CA LEU A 297 -13.99 0.96 5.14
C LEU A 297 -13.73 0.28 3.79
N PHE A 298 -12.51 0.41 3.30
CA PHE A 298 -12.03 -0.17 2.04
C PHE A 298 -10.51 -0.27 2.00
N GLU A 299 -10.00 -1.36 1.44
CA GLU A 299 -8.57 -1.59 1.10
C GLU A 299 -8.47 -2.34 -0.23
N GLY A 300 -7.39 -2.12 -0.96
CA GLY A 300 -7.02 -2.99 -2.09
C GLY A 300 -6.14 -4.15 -1.64
N TRP A 301 -5.13 -3.85 -0.84
CA TRP A 301 -4.24 -4.73 -0.07
C TRP A 301 -3.48 -3.85 0.91
N SER A 302 -3.64 -4.08 2.19
CA SER A 302 -3.12 -3.16 3.21
C SER A 302 -1.64 -3.39 3.49
N SER A 303 -0.80 -2.35 3.31
CA SER A 303 0.61 -2.40 3.74
C SER A 303 0.75 -2.59 5.25
N THR A 304 -0.09 -1.92 6.04
CA THR A 304 -0.14 -2.09 7.50
C THR A 304 -0.39 -3.55 7.92
N VAL A 305 -1.33 -4.22 7.25
CA VAL A 305 -1.62 -5.63 7.54
C VAL A 305 -0.42 -6.50 7.15
N GLU A 306 0.24 -6.25 6.01
CA GLU A 306 1.44 -6.99 5.62
C GLU A 306 2.63 -6.74 6.55
N GLU A 307 2.84 -5.50 7.01
CA GLU A 307 3.87 -5.16 7.98
C GLU A 307 3.67 -5.93 9.29
N CYS A 308 2.46 -5.91 9.85
CA CYS A 308 2.11 -6.65 11.05
C CYS A 308 2.26 -8.16 10.86
N LYS A 309 1.77 -8.68 9.75
CA LYS A 309 1.85 -10.10 9.39
C LYS A 309 3.30 -10.57 9.25
N SER A 310 4.18 -9.70 8.74
CA SER A 310 5.61 -10.02 8.57
C SER A 310 6.38 -10.12 9.87
N VAL A 311 5.86 -9.54 10.94
CA VAL A 311 6.46 -9.60 12.30
C VAL A 311 5.62 -10.41 13.28
N GLY A 312 4.57 -11.09 12.82
CA GLY A 312 3.70 -11.90 13.66
C GLY A 312 2.86 -11.09 14.66
N LYS A 313 2.57 -9.81 14.35
CA LYS A 313 1.80 -8.95 15.25
C LYS A 313 0.30 -9.21 15.13
N ASN A 314 -0.36 -9.41 16.25
CA ASN A 314 -1.81 -9.55 16.31
C ASN A 314 -2.52 -8.29 15.84
N MET A 315 -3.64 -8.48 15.13
CA MET A 315 -4.43 -7.40 14.56
C MET A 315 -5.91 -7.51 14.89
N ILE A 316 -6.54 -6.34 15.00
CA ILE A 316 -7.99 -6.16 15.04
C ILE A 316 -8.38 -5.45 13.74
N LEU A 317 -9.13 -6.12 12.88
CA LEU A 317 -9.44 -5.67 11.53
C LEU A 317 -10.95 -5.48 11.32
N SER A 318 -11.32 -4.49 10.53
CA SER A 318 -12.68 -4.44 9.98
C SER A 318 -12.94 -5.66 9.09
N ASP A 319 -14.20 -6.11 9.02
CA ASP A 319 -14.64 -7.34 8.35
C ASP A 319 -14.67 -7.28 6.81
N LEU A 320 -13.73 -6.54 6.22
CA LEU A 320 -13.53 -6.49 4.77
C LEU A 320 -13.13 -7.87 4.24
N ASP A 321 -13.66 -8.25 3.05
CA ASP A 321 -13.27 -9.50 2.40
C ASP A 321 -11.76 -9.55 2.15
N VAL A 322 -11.16 -8.44 1.73
CA VAL A 322 -9.71 -8.33 1.54
C VAL A 322 -8.93 -8.49 2.85
N HIS A 323 -9.44 -8.03 4.00
CA HIS A 323 -8.79 -8.25 5.29
C HIS A 323 -8.82 -9.73 5.69
N LYS A 324 -9.96 -10.41 5.46
CA LYS A 324 -10.10 -11.87 5.70
C LYS A 324 -9.20 -12.67 4.75
N GLU A 325 -9.06 -12.23 3.50
CA GLU A 325 -8.12 -12.81 2.54
C GLU A 325 -6.66 -12.63 2.98
N GLN A 326 -6.33 -11.43 3.47
CA GLN A 326 -4.96 -11.03 3.79
C GLN A 326 -4.47 -11.61 5.12
N TYR A 327 -5.31 -11.59 6.15
CA TYR A 327 -4.96 -12.08 7.50
C TYR A 327 -6.14 -12.80 8.15
N PRO A 328 -6.44 -14.06 7.72
CA PRO A 328 -7.63 -14.79 8.15
C PRO A 328 -7.69 -15.06 9.66
N ASN A 329 -6.54 -15.08 10.35
CA ASN A 329 -6.44 -15.33 11.80
C ASN A 329 -6.52 -14.04 12.64
N ALA A 330 -6.78 -12.88 12.05
CA ALA A 330 -7.00 -11.65 12.80
C ALA A 330 -8.33 -11.67 13.57
N VAL A 331 -8.43 -10.82 14.58
CA VAL A 331 -9.71 -10.57 15.25
C VAL A 331 -10.52 -9.58 14.41
N PHE A 332 -11.76 -9.95 14.05
CA PHE A 332 -12.60 -9.13 13.19
C PHE A 332 -13.73 -8.45 13.95
N PHE A 333 -14.07 -7.23 13.55
CA PHE A 333 -15.26 -6.52 13.96
C PHE A 333 -16.04 -6.02 12.73
N LYS A 334 -17.35 -5.83 12.90
CA LYS A 334 -18.20 -5.28 11.82
C LYS A 334 -17.86 -3.82 11.58
N ARG A 335 -17.41 -3.50 10.34
CA ARG A 335 -16.91 -2.16 9.92
C ARG A 335 -17.91 -1.01 10.06
N ASP A 336 -19.19 -1.31 10.29
CA ASP A 336 -20.29 -0.35 10.44
C ASP A 336 -20.94 -0.41 11.84
N SER A 337 -20.33 -1.13 12.81
CA SER A 337 -20.90 -1.36 14.14
C SER A 337 -19.92 -0.99 15.25
N ILE A 338 -20.14 0.18 15.86
CA ILE A 338 -19.42 0.62 17.07
C ILE A 338 -19.57 -0.43 18.19
N LYS A 339 -20.76 -1.02 18.36
CA LYS A 339 -21.00 -2.07 19.34
C LYS A 339 -20.07 -3.26 19.14
N SER A 340 -19.94 -3.75 17.90
CA SER A 340 -19.02 -4.87 17.57
C SER A 340 -17.58 -4.54 17.93
N LEU A 341 -17.12 -3.32 17.61
CA LEU A 341 -15.77 -2.87 17.94
C LEU A 341 -15.56 -2.78 19.46
N LYS A 342 -16.53 -2.22 20.20
CA LYS A 342 -16.48 -2.13 21.67
C LYS A 342 -16.35 -3.52 22.31
N GLU A 343 -17.14 -4.50 21.85
CA GLU A 343 -17.09 -5.87 22.34
C GLU A 343 -15.72 -6.48 22.13
N VAL A 344 -15.12 -6.30 20.94
CA VAL A 344 -13.76 -6.78 20.65
C VAL A 344 -12.73 -6.08 21.53
N LEU A 345 -12.72 -4.76 21.64
CA LEU A 345 -11.74 -4.03 22.44
C LEU A 345 -11.81 -4.37 23.93
N LYS A 346 -13.04 -4.58 24.47
CA LYS A 346 -13.27 -4.93 25.87
C LYS A 346 -12.80 -6.34 26.21
N SER A 347 -12.99 -7.29 25.30
CA SER A 347 -12.66 -8.71 25.52
C SER A 347 -11.29 -9.11 24.99
N TYR A 348 -10.56 -8.19 24.33
CA TYR A 348 -9.31 -8.51 23.67
C TYR A 348 -8.25 -9.05 24.65
N LYS A 349 -7.73 -10.22 24.32
CA LYS A 349 -6.61 -10.84 25.02
C LYS A 349 -5.45 -11.02 24.02
N ILE A 350 -4.23 -10.81 24.50
CA ILE A 350 -3.05 -11.05 23.66
C ILE A 350 -2.94 -12.57 23.44
N GLU A 351 -3.03 -12.99 22.19
CA GLU A 351 -2.77 -14.36 21.78
C GLU A 351 -1.29 -14.45 21.35
N ASN A 352 -0.55 -15.40 21.93
CA ASN A 352 0.91 -15.48 21.74
C ASN A 352 1.34 -16.12 20.41
N GLU A 353 0.43 -16.68 19.61
CA GLU A 353 0.78 -17.36 18.35
C GLU A 353 -0.03 -16.85 17.18
N SER A 354 0.63 -16.06 16.32
CA SER A 354 0.12 -15.84 14.97
C SER A 354 0.51 -17.02 14.08
N ASN A 355 -0.44 -17.88 13.73
CA ASN A 355 -0.21 -18.96 12.78
C ASN A 355 -0.16 -18.39 11.34
N VAL A 356 0.92 -17.69 11.03
CA VAL A 356 1.16 -17.03 9.73
C VAL A 356 2.26 -17.80 8.99
N GLU A 357 2.06 -18.01 7.69
CA GLU A 357 3.11 -18.56 6.82
C GLU A 357 4.42 -17.75 6.95
N PRO A 358 5.59 -18.40 7.09
CA PRO A 358 6.87 -17.72 7.28
C PRO A 358 7.13 -16.64 6.22
N LEU A 359 7.70 -15.51 6.66
CA LEU A 359 7.97 -14.36 5.80
C LEU A 359 8.78 -14.73 4.56
N GLU A 360 9.82 -15.55 4.72
CA GLU A 360 10.67 -16.00 3.61
C GLU A 360 9.87 -16.79 2.56
N ALA A 361 9.01 -17.70 2.99
CA ALA A 361 8.16 -18.48 2.09
C ALA A 361 7.18 -17.59 1.32
N ARG A 362 6.56 -16.61 1.99
CA ARG A 362 5.66 -15.63 1.36
C ARG A 362 6.42 -14.74 0.37
N THR A 363 7.62 -14.28 0.72
CA THR A 363 8.48 -13.46 -0.15
C THR A 363 8.87 -14.22 -1.41
N LYS A 364 9.29 -15.48 -1.26
CA LYS A 364 9.61 -16.38 -2.38
C LYS A 364 8.40 -16.64 -3.29
N LYS A 365 7.24 -16.86 -2.69
CA LYS A 365 5.97 -17.04 -3.43
C LYS A 365 5.61 -15.79 -4.24
N PHE A 366 5.73 -14.60 -3.64
CA PHE A 366 5.48 -13.31 -4.30
C PHE A 366 6.40 -13.13 -5.53
N ALA A 367 7.70 -13.38 -5.37
CA ALA A 367 8.67 -13.30 -6.48
C ALA A 367 8.38 -14.31 -7.60
N ASN A 368 8.09 -15.57 -7.24
CA ASN A 368 7.81 -16.63 -8.22
C ASN A 368 6.53 -16.37 -9.02
N ILE A 369 5.47 -15.87 -8.37
CA ILE A 369 4.23 -15.47 -9.04
C ILE A 369 4.54 -14.35 -10.04
N TYR A 370 5.30 -13.32 -9.63
CA TYR A 370 5.65 -12.24 -10.54
C TYR A 370 6.51 -12.71 -11.73
N SER A 371 7.48 -13.60 -11.49
CA SER A 371 8.28 -14.22 -12.56
C SER A 371 7.41 -14.99 -13.56
N SER A 372 6.43 -15.75 -13.06
CA SER A 372 5.46 -16.48 -13.90
C SER A 372 4.60 -15.54 -14.75
N ILE A 373 4.15 -14.42 -14.17
CA ILE A 373 3.39 -13.36 -14.88
C ILE A 373 4.26 -12.77 -16.02
N CYS A 374 5.54 -12.51 -15.75
CA CYS A 374 6.47 -12.02 -16.78
C CYS A 374 6.66 -13.00 -17.94
N LYS A 375 6.81 -14.31 -17.64
CA LYS A 375 6.91 -15.35 -18.66
C LYS A 375 5.65 -15.42 -19.51
N GLU A 376 4.49 -15.39 -18.88
CA GLU A 376 3.22 -15.41 -19.58
C GLU A 376 3.04 -14.19 -20.49
N ALA A 377 3.41 -12.99 -20.04
CA ALA A 377 3.30 -11.78 -20.85
C ALA A 377 4.08 -11.89 -22.17
N LEU A 378 5.20 -12.61 -22.20
CA LEU A 378 6.00 -12.81 -23.41
C LEU A 378 5.38 -13.80 -24.40
N THR A 379 4.46 -14.65 -23.97
CA THR A 379 3.80 -15.64 -24.83
C THR A 379 2.47 -15.13 -25.40
N ARG A 380 1.97 -14.00 -24.91
CA ARG A 380 0.80 -13.30 -25.45
C ARG A 380 1.18 -12.38 -26.60
#